data_79066958f3210dba9b99852af896149a
#
_entry.id   79066958f3210dba9b99852af896149a
#
_cell.length_a   1.000
_cell.length_b   1.000
_cell.length_c   1.000
_cell.angle_alpha   90.00
_cell.angle_beta   90.00
_cell.angle_gamma   90.00
#
_symmetry.space_group_name_H-M   'P 1'
#
loop_
_entity.id
_entity.type
_entity.pdbx_description
1 polymer ?
#
loop_
_entity_poly.entity_id
_entity_poly.type
_entity_poly.pdbx_seq_one_letter_code
_entity_poly.pdbx_strand_id
1 'polypeptide(L)'
;MSLSINSGSQSPSLAYAYGGPTVKAAIKQQAEDFYVDEILGFEPSGTGEHVFLHIEKRCLTTLAVRDAIAKLVGCKLMDVGYSGLKDKWAVTRQWFSVYLPVTIEPNWSELLIDAQSSKAYLRVLRIDRHDRKLRRGTHKENAFKLALRDVGNV
;
A
#
# COMPACT_ATOMS: atom_id res chain seq x y z
N MET A 1 -6.95 -9.44 -41.38
CA MET A 1 -7.87 -8.42 -40.82
C MET A 1 -7.43 -8.11 -39.39
N SER A 2 -6.80 -6.95 -39.20
CA SER A 2 -6.29 -6.50 -37.89
C SER A 2 -7.35 -5.59 -37.27
N LEU A 3 -7.93 -6.01 -36.16
CA LEU A 3 -8.85 -5.19 -35.37
C LEU A 3 -8.02 -4.33 -34.40
N SER A 4 -7.79 -3.08 -34.77
CA SER A 4 -7.27 -2.05 -33.87
C SER A 4 -8.36 -1.67 -32.89
N ILE A 5 -8.25 -2.13 -31.64
CA ILE A 5 -9.11 -1.65 -30.55
C ILE A 5 -8.51 -0.33 -30.06
N ASN A 6 -9.06 0.75 -30.53
CA ASN A 6 -8.75 2.10 -30.08
C ASN A 6 -9.63 2.39 -28.85
N SER A 7 -9.19 1.98 -27.66
CA SER A 7 -9.86 2.30 -26.39
C SER A 7 -9.36 3.65 -25.85
N GLY A 8 -9.64 4.71 -26.59
CA GLY A 8 -9.59 6.05 -26.09
C GLY A 8 -10.77 6.32 -25.16
N SER A 9 -10.66 5.99 -23.88
CA SER A 9 -11.58 6.52 -22.89
C SER A 9 -11.32 8.02 -22.76
N GLN A 10 -12.05 8.82 -23.52
CA GLN A 10 -12.09 10.26 -23.29
C GLN A 10 -12.73 10.46 -21.92
N SER A 11 -11.92 10.90 -20.95
CA SER A 11 -12.46 11.41 -19.69
C SER A 11 -13.47 12.52 -20.03
N PRO A 12 -14.64 12.56 -19.36
CA PRO A 12 -15.61 13.61 -19.62
C PRO A 12 -14.94 14.97 -19.42
N SER A 13 -15.12 15.87 -20.39
CA SER A 13 -14.64 17.24 -20.27
C SER A 13 -15.39 17.91 -19.13
N LEU A 14 -14.72 18.05 -18.01
CA LEU A 14 -15.27 18.75 -16.85
C LEU A 14 -15.11 20.27 -17.05
N ALA A 15 -16.13 21.01 -16.65
CA ALA A 15 -16.06 22.48 -16.68
C ALA A 15 -15.04 22.98 -15.65
N TYR A 16 -14.26 23.97 -16.00
CA TYR A 16 -13.32 24.63 -15.10
C TYR A 16 -13.96 25.89 -14.50
N ALA A 17 -13.86 26.05 -13.19
CA ALA A 17 -14.42 27.19 -12.49
C ALA A 17 -13.69 28.53 -12.81
N TYR A 18 -12.39 28.45 -13.12
CA TYR A 18 -11.51 29.61 -13.31
C TYR A 18 -10.68 29.54 -14.58
N GLY A 19 -11.25 28.98 -15.65
CA GLY A 19 -10.53 28.70 -16.89
C GLY A 19 -9.81 27.34 -16.88
N GLY A 20 -9.18 26.98 -17.98
CA GLY A 20 -8.44 25.70 -18.09
C GLY A 20 -7.10 25.72 -17.34
N PRO A 21 -6.46 24.56 -17.18
CA PRO A 21 -5.14 24.46 -16.58
C PRO A 21 -4.11 25.20 -17.46
N THR A 22 -3.20 25.92 -16.83
CA THR A 22 -2.09 26.60 -17.52
C THR A 22 -0.85 25.74 -17.61
N VAL A 23 -0.80 24.68 -16.84
CA VAL A 23 0.33 23.73 -16.76
C VAL A 23 -0.21 22.30 -16.84
N LYS A 24 0.54 21.45 -17.49
CA LYS A 24 0.33 20.00 -17.52
C LYS A 24 1.57 19.27 -16.99
N ALA A 25 1.39 18.11 -16.45
CA ALA A 25 2.46 17.24 -15.98
C ALA A 25 2.08 15.78 -16.10
N ALA A 26 3.07 14.92 -16.24
CA ALA A 26 2.88 13.47 -16.12
C ALA A 26 3.02 13.04 -14.66
N ILE A 27 2.18 12.10 -14.23
CA ILE A 27 2.22 11.50 -12.90
C ILE A 27 2.36 9.98 -13.01
N LYS A 28 2.91 9.34 -11.97
CA LYS A 28 3.04 7.87 -11.90
C LYS A 28 3.73 7.24 -13.10
N GLN A 29 4.74 7.86 -13.67
CA GLN A 29 5.56 7.26 -14.73
C GLN A 29 6.37 6.07 -14.21
N GLN A 30 6.74 6.13 -12.94
CA GLN A 30 7.30 5.00 -12.19
C GLN A 30 6.65 4.92 -10.80
N ALA A 31 6.78 3.76 -10.13
CA ALA A 31 6.10 3.54 -8.85
C ALA A 31 6.57 4.53 -7.77
N GLU A 32 7.82 4.95 -7.80
CA GLU A 32 8.42 5.91 -6.88
C GLU A 32 7.84 7.32 -6.99
N ASP A 33 7.18 7.63 -8.11
CA ASP A 33 6.54 8.93 -8.32
C ASP A 33 5.30 9.11 -7.45
N PHE A 34 4.79 8.03 -6.88
CA PHE A 34 3.66 8.05 -5.96
C PHE A 34 4.02 7.28 -4.68
N TYR A 35 4.37 8.05 -3.66
CA TYR A 35 4.71 7.52 -2.35
C TYR A 35 3.60 7.83 -1.35
N VAL A 36 3.20 6.83 -0.57
CA VAL A 36 2.19 6.96 0.49
C VAL A 36 2.70 6.34 1.78
N ASP A 37 2.59 7.06 2.89
CA ASP A 37 2.90 6.57 4.23
C ASP A 37 1.64 6.62 5.11
N GLU A 38 1.22 5.47 5.61
CA GLU A 38 0.06 5.35 6.48
C GLU A 38 0.44 5.67 7.92
N ILE A 39 -0.23 6.64 8.51
CA ILE A 39 0.00 7.09 9.89
C ILE A 39 -1.11 6.57 10.77
N LEU A 40 -0.79 5.73 11.76
CA LEU A 40 -1.76 5.17 12.69
C LEU A 40 -2.45 6.25 13.54
N GLY A 41 -1.70 7.23 14.00
CA GLY A 41 -2.20 8.25 14.94
C GLY A 41 -2.18 7.81 16.40
N PHE A 42 -1.63 6.63 16.68
CA PHE A 42 -1.35 6.10 18.01
C PHE A 42 -0.11 5.23 17.96
N GLU A 43 0.50 4.99 19.11
CA GLU A 43 1.60 4.03 19.24
C GLU A 43 1.05 2.65 19.63
N PRO A 44 1.55 1.55 19.03
CA PRO A 44 1.25 0.22 19.52
C PRO A 44 1.62 0.07 21.01
N SER A 45 0.82 -0.70 21.75
CA SER A 45 0.98 -0.81 23.22
C SER A 45 2.26 -1.52 23.68
N GLY A 46 2.98 -2.16 22.76
CA GLY A 46 4.17 -2.97 23.06
C GLY A 46 3.87 -4.34 23.64
N THR A 47 2.61 -4.64 23.93
CA THR A 47 2.12 -5.91 24.50
C THR A 47 0.83 -6.36 23.82
N GLY A 48 0.43 -7.62 24.00
CA GLY A 48 -0.81 -8.16 23.47
C GLY A 48 -0.63 -9.27 22.45
N GLU A 49 -1.74 -9.78 21.96
CA GLU A 49 -1.78 -10.98 21.10
C GLU A 49 -1.77 -10.67 19.61
N HIS A 50 -1.73 -9.40 19.23
CA HIS A 50 -1.61 -8.98 17.83
C HIS A 50 -0.21 -8.47 17.55
N VAL A 51 0.44 -9.04 16.54
CA VAL A 51 1.67 -8.48 15.98
C VAL A 51 1.30 -7.41 14.98
N PHE A 52 1.84 -6.21 15.14
CA PHE A 52 1.72 -5.11 14.19
C PHE A 52 2.98 -5.03 13.34
N LEU A 53 2.78 -5.00 12.03
CA LEU A 53 3.85 -4.95 11.04
C LEU A 53 3.71 -3.65 10.23
N HIS A 54 4.72 -2.79 10.30
CA HIS A 54 4.84 -1.66 9.37
C HIS A 54 5.63 -2.12 8.15
N ILE A 55 4.99 -2.16 7.01
CA ILE A 55 5.52 -2.75 5.78
C ILE A 55 5.61 -1.72 4.67
N GLU A 56 6.79 -1.60 4.06
CA GLU A 56 6.98 -0.93 2.78
C GLU A 56 6.82 -1.95 1.64
N LYS A 57 6.01 -1.59 0.66
CA LYS A 57 5.81 -2.40 -0.53
C LYS A 57 5.90 -1.55 -1.80
N ARG A 58 6.37 -2.14 -2.87
CA ARG A 58 6.46 -1.56 -4.20
C ARG A 58 5.82 -2.50 -5.22
N CYS A 59 4.96 -1.96 -6.05
CA CYS A 59 4.25 -2.70 -7.11
C CYS A 59 3.46 -3.93 -6.62
N LEU A 60 2.97 -3.89 -5.38
CA LEU A 60 2.19 -4.95 -4.74
C LEU A 60 0.85 -4.40 -4.24
N THR A 61 -0.19 -5.24 -4.27
CA THR A 61 -1.47 -4.89 -3.65
C THR A 61 -1.43 -5.12 -2.13
N THR A 62 -2.28 -4.44 -1.39
CA THR A 62 -2.48 -4.71 0.05
C THR A 62 -2.91 -6.16 0.29
N LEU A 63 -3.75 -6.71 -0.59
CA LEU A 63 -4.24 -8.09 -0.47
C LEU A 63 -3.12 -9.11 -0.67
N ALA A 64 -2.21 -8.88 -1.61
CA ALA A 64 -1.05 -9.77 -1.80
C ALA A 64 -0.15 -9.81 -0.56
N VAL A 65 0.04 -8.68 0.12
CA VAL A 65 0.80 -8.62 1.38
C VAL A 65 0.06 -9.35 2.50
N ARG A 66 -1.26 -9.14 2.63
CA ARG A 66 -2.10 -9.87 3.58
C ARG A 66 -1.96 -11.38 3.41
N ASP A 67 -2.04 -11.85 2.16
CA ASP A 67 -2.01 -13.27 1.83
C ASP A 67 -0.63 -13.88 2.16
N ALA A 68 0.45 -13.13 1.90
CA ALA A 68 1.81 -13.53 2.28
C ALA A 68 1.98 -13.63 3.80
N ILE A 69 1.47 -12.66 4.57
CA ILE A 69 1.48 -12.70 6.03
C ILE A 69 0.72 -13.94 6.53
N ALA A 70 -0.50 -14.15 6.03
CA ALA A 70 -1.33 -15.29 6.45
C ALA A 70 -0.65 -16.64 6.15
N LYS A 71 0.00 -16.75 4.99
CA LYS A 71 0.76 -17.93 4.58
C LYS A 71 1.96 -18.19 5.50
N LEU A 72 2.75 -17.15 5.81
CA LEU A 72 3.93 -17.27 6.67
C LEU A 72 3.55 -17.70 8.09
N VAL A 73 2.48 -17.13 8.63
CA VAL A 73 2.00 -17.41 10.00
C VAL A 73 1.17 -18.70 10.08
N GLY A 74 0.61 -19.16 8.96
CA GLY A 74 -0.30 -20.31 8.93
C GLY A 74 -1.70 -20.00 9.48
N CYS A 75 -2.17 -18.76 9.35
CA CYS A 75 -3.47 -18.30 9.83
C CYS A 75 -4.48 -18.07 8.70
N LYS A 76 -5.74 -17.80 9.05
CA LYS A 76 -6.77 -17.45 8.06
C LYS A 76 -6.54 -16.02 7.56
N LEU A 77 -6.94 -15.75 6.32
CA LEU A 77 -6.85 -14.41 5.73
C LEU A 77 -7.57 -13.34 6.57
N MET A 78 -8.68 -13.73 7.18
CA MET A 78 -9.46 -12.85 8.04
C MET A 78 -8.76 -12.48 9.36
N ASP A 79 -7.72 -13.21 9.77
CA ASP A 79 -6.96 -12.92 11.00
C ASP A 79 -5.92 -11.82 10.76
N VAL A 80 -5.62 -11.52 9.51
CA VAL A 80 -4.76 -10.41 9.13
C VAL A 80 -5.60 -9.15 8.94
N GLY A 81 -5.33 -8.13 9.77
CA GLY A 81 -5.99 -6.82 9.72
C GLY A 81 -5.16 -5.80 8.95
N TYR A 82 -5.84 -4.82 8.36
CA TYR A 82 -5.25 -3.64 7.74
C TYR A 82 -6.29 -2.51 7.73
N SER A 83 -5.81 -1.26 7.68
CA SER A 83 -6.67 -0.10 7.87
C SER A 83 -7.35 0.37 6.58
N GLY A 84 -6.72 0.16 5.43
CA GLY A 84 -7.25 0.53 4.12
C GLY A 84 -6.47 -0.12 2.99
N LEU A 85 -6.91 0.06 1.76
CA LEU A 85 -6.19 -0.39 0.58
C LEU A 85 -5.19 0.68 0.12
N LYS A 86 -4.03 0.25 -0.37
CA LYS A 86 -3.02 1.12 -0.97
C LYS A 86 -2.81 0.73 -2.43
N ASP A 87 -2.50 1.73 -3.24
CA ASP A 87 -2.21 1.55 -4.65
C ASP A 87 -1.14 0.47 -4.90
N LYS A 88 -1.35 -0.30 -5.97
CA LYS A 88 -0.36 -1.26 -6.46
C LYS A 88 0.81 -0.52 -7.13
N TRP A 89 0.52 0.42 -8.03
CA TRP A 89 1.52 1.16 -8.79
C TRP A 89 2.04 2.37 -7.99
N ALA A 90 2.78 2.06 -6.93
CA ALA A 90 3.29 3.01 -5.95
C ALA A 90 4.36 2.37 -5.07
N VAL A 91 5.07 3.19 -4.31
CA VAL A 91 5.77 2.78 -3.10
C VAL A 91 4.91 3.20 -1.92
N THR A 92 4.48 2.25 -1.10
CA THR A 92 3.59 2.56 0.02
C THR A 92 4.05 1.90 1.30
N ARG A 93 3.94 2.62 2.40
CA ARG A 93 4.09 2.10 3.76
C ARG A 93 2.74 1.95 4.39
N GLN A 94 2.49 0.81 4.97
CA GLN A 94 1.20 0.41 5.50
C GLN A 94 1.35 -0.46 6.73
N TRP A 95 0.41 -0.33 7.67
CA TRP A 95 0.34 -1.19 8.83
C TRP A 95 -0.56 -2.39 8.57
N PHE A 96 -0.10 -3.54 9.08
CA PHE A 96 -0.86 -4.77 9.15
C PHE A 96 -0.86 -5.27 10.59
N SER A 97 -1.89 -6.00 10.97
CA SER A 97 -1.89 -6.74 12.23
C SER A 97 -2.22 -8.20 11.97
N VAL A 98 -1.64 -9.09 12.74
CA VAL A 98 -1.98 -10.51 12.70
C VAL A 98 -2.16 -11.03 14.12
N TYR A 99 -3.22 -11.82 14.34
CA TYR A 99 -3.44 -12.49 15.63
C TYR A 99 -2.41 -13.60 15.81
N LEU A 100 -1.55 -13.46 16.78
CA LEU A 100 -0.46 -14.38 17.08
C LEU A 100 -0.21 -14.42 18.60
N PRO A 101 -0.99 -15.20 19.34
CA PRO A 101 -0.91 -15.25 20.81
C PRO A 101 0.26 -16.07 21.33
N VAL A 102 1.16 -16.49 20.50
CA VAL A 102 2.32 -17.30 20.84
C VAL A 102 3.55 -16.44 21.12
N THR A 103 4.44 -16.97 21.97
CA THR A 103 5.70 -16.31 22.32
C THR A 103 6.79 -16.44 21.24
N ILE A 104 6.66 -17.43 20.33
CA ILE A 104 7.61 -17.64 19.24
C ILE A 104 7.09 -16.91 18.02
N GLU A 105 7.79 -15.87 17.62
CA GLU A 105 7.47 -15.13 16.41
C GLU A 105 8.05 -15.79 15.16
N PRO A 106 7.34 -15.71 14.03
CA PRO A 106 7.89 -16.12 12.74
C PRO A 106 9.14 -15.31 12.39
N ASN A 107 9.99 -15.88 11.56
CA ASN A 107 11.06 -15.12 10.95
C ASN A 107 10.49 -14.19 9.88
N TRP A 108 10.23 -12.94 10.23
CA TRP A 108 9.64 -11.94 9.33
C TRP A 108 10.51 -11.61 8.11
N SER A 109 11.81 -11.97 8.12
CA SER A 109 12.66 -11.84 6.93
C SER A 109 12.29 -12.83 5.82
N GLU A 110 11.54 -13.87 6.16
CA GLU A 110 11.00 -14.86 5.20
C GLU A 110 9.67 -14.41 4.58
N LEU A 111 9.18 -13.23 4.91
CA LEU A 111 7.98 -12.67 4.30
C LEU A 111 8.28 -12.32 2.84
N LEU A 112 8.06 -13.29 1.97
CA LEU A 112 8.30 -13.19 0.54
C LEU A 112 6.97 -13.17 -0.20
N ILE A 113 6.95 -12.44 -1.30
CA ILE A 113 5.87 -12.46 -2.27
C ILE A 113 6.43 -12.96 -3.59
N ASP A 114 5.79 -13.96 -4.14
CA ASP A 114 6.05 -14.40 -5.50
C ASP A 114 5.52 -13.30 -6.46
N ALA A 115 6.39 -12.35 -6.74
CA ALA A 115 6.06 -11.20 -7.55
C ALA A 115 6.47 -11.45 -8.99
N GLN A 116 5.51 -11.42 -9.90
CA GLN A 116 5.74 -11.57 -11.34
C GLN A 116 6.61 -10.43 -11.95
N SER A 117 6.94 -9.42 -11.19
CA SER A 117 7.75 -8.28 -11.60
C SER A 117 9.07 -8.24 -10.83
N SER A 118 10.19 -8.18 -11.54
CA SER A 118 11.52 -7.97 -10.96
C SER A 118 11.67 -6.65 -10.17
N LYS A 119 10.70 -5.75 -10.31
CA LYS A 119 10.67 -4.45 -9.64
C LYS A 119 9.79 -4.43 -8.39
N ALA A 120 9.06 -5.51 -8.10
CA ALA A 120 8.23 -5.60 -6.91
C ALA A 120 9.08 -6.01 -5.69
N TYR A 121 8.83 -5.38 -4.56
CA TYR A 121 9.46 -5.79 -3.29
C TYR A 121 8.52 -5.54 -2.10
N LEU A 122 8.85 -6.23 -1.02
CA LEU A 122 8.26 -6.06 0.30
C LEU A 122 9.38 -5.96 1.33
N ARG A 123 9.24 -5.06 2.29
CA ARG A 123 10.18 -4.86 3.39
C ARG A 123 9.44 -4.59 4.68
N VAL A 124 9.73 -5.37 5.72
CA VAL A 124 9.24 -5.09 7.08
C VAL A 124 10.14 -4.02 7.68
N LEU A 125 9.55 -2.90 8.08
CA LEU A 125 10.25 -1.74 8.63
C LEU A 125 10.26 -1.76 10.16
N ARG A 126 9.14 -2.19 10.75
CA ARG A 126 8.94 -2.19 12.20
C ARG A 126 7.99 -3.32 12.59
N ILE A 127 8.23 -3.91 13.74
CA ILE A 127 7.43 -4.95 14.35
C ILE A 127 7.11 -4.52 15.77
N ASP A 128 5.84 -4.57 16.14
CA ASP A 128 5.35 -4.25 17.48
C ASP A 128 4.27 -5.22 17.94
N ARG A 129 3.92 -5.15 19.22
CA ARG A 129 2.75 -5.83 19.79
C ARG A 129 1.65 -4.83 20.12
N HIS A 130 0.40 -5.30 19.99
CA HIS A 130 -0.77 -4.51 20.37
C HIS A 130 -1.90 -5.42 20.91
N ASP A 131 -2.75 -4.87 21.74
CA ASP A 131 -3.86 -5.58 22.37
C ASP A 131 -5.06 -5.79 21.45
N ARG A 132 -5.16 -5.06 20.34
CA ARG A 132 -6.29 -5.09 19.40
C ARG A 132 -5.86 -5.28 17.96
N LYS A 133 -6.77 -5.92 17.22
CA LYS A 133 -6.64 -6.05 15.76
C LYS A 133 -6.82 -4.69 15.07
N LEU A 134 -5.98 -4.42 14.09
CA LEU A 134 -6.14 -3.30 13.19
C LEU A 134 -7.39 -3.51 12.30
N ARG A 135 -8.28 -2.55 12.28
CA ARG A 135 -9.53 -2.59 11.50
C ARG A 135 -9.52 -1.52 10.41
N ARG A 136 -10.39 -1.68 9.43
CA ARG A 136 -10.58 -0.66 8.38
C ARG A 136 -10.94 0.69 8.98
N GLY A 137 -10.31 1.76 8.47
CA GLY A 137 -10.53 3.13 8.94
C GLY A 137 -9.83 3.48 10.25
N THR A 138 -8.98 2.60 10.81
CA THR A 138 -8.30 2.87 12.08
C THR A 138 -7.16 3.87 11.96
N HIS A 139 -6.49 3.94 10.79
CA HIS A 139 -5.40 4.90 10.59
C HIS A 139 -5.92 6.35 10.64
N LYS A 140 -5.08 7.24 11.15
CA LYS A 140 -5.42 8.66 11.26
C LYS A 140 -5.40 9.35 9.90
N GLU A 141 -4.34 9.12 9.13
CA GLU A 141 -4.10 9.82 7.87
C GLU A 141 -3.12 9.08 6.97
N ASN A 142 -2.95 9.58 5.75
CA ASN A 142 -1.91 9.15 4.83
C ASN A 142 -1.09 10.37 4.41
N ALA A 143 0.22 10.28 4.54
CA ALA A 143 1.14 11.25 3.99
C ALA A 143 1.49 10.88 2.54
N PHE A 144 1.44 11.85 1.64
CA PHE A 144 1.69 11.65 0.22
C PHE A 144 2.93 12.41 -0.25
N LYS A 145 3.70 11.79 -1.17
CA LYS A 145 4.69 12.47 -1.99
C LYS A 145 4.40 12.11 -3.44
N LEU A 146 4.17 13.10 -4.26
CA LEU A 146 3.87 12.94 -5.68
C LEU A 146 4.95 13.66 -6.51
N ALA A 147 5.66 12.92 -7.36
CA ALA A 147 6.55 13.51 -8.33
C ALA A 147 5.77 13.88 -9.59
N LEU A 148 5.89 15.13 -10.00
CA LEU A 148 5.38 15.64 -11.27
C LEU A 148 6.52 15.65 -12.28
N ARG A 149 6.32 15.00 -13.44
CA ARG A 149 7.30 14.92 -14.52
C ARG A 149 6.81 15.65 -15.75
N ASP A 150 7.73 16.02 -16.63
CA ASP A 150 7.43 16.65 -17.91
C ASP A 150 6.50 17.86 -17.73
N VAL A 151 6.80 18.68 -16.71
CA VAL A 151 6.01 19.87 -16.39
C VAL A 151 6.22 20.90 -17.49
N GLY A 152 5.14 21.32 -18.14
CA GLY A 152 5.17 22.29 -19.22
C GLY A 152 3.89 23.11 -19.30
N ASN A 153 3.93 24.19 -20.07
CA ASN A 153 2.75 24.98 -20.35
C ASN A 153 1.77 24.19 -21.25
N VAL A 154 0.48 24.48 -21.10
CA VAL A 154 -0.58 23.92 -21.95
C VAL A 154 -0.60 24.64 -23.29
#